data_51cc0cdc30cbb04afb9ab22420e982bc
#
_entry.id   51cc0cdc30cbb04afb9ab22420e982bc
#
_cell.length_a   1.000
_cell.length_b   1.000
_cell.length_c   1.000
_cell.angle_alpha   90.00
_cell.angle_beta   90.00
_cell.angle_gamma   90.00
#
_symmetry.space_group_name_H-M   'P 1'
#
loop_
_entity.id
_entity.type
_entity.pdbx_description
1 polymer ?
#
loop_
_entity_poly.entity_id
_entity_poly.type
_entity_poly.pdbx_seq_one_letter_code
_entity_poly.pdbx_strand_id
1 'polypeptide(L)'
;MPFLHTCIRVKDLDASIAFYQEALGFKEVRRNDFPENQFTLVYMALEDDPSYELELTYNYDHEAYDLGNGYGHIAVGVDDLETTYDAHQKAGYSVTKISGLPGKPNMFYFIQDPDGYKIEVIRLSQFKDD
;
A
#
# COMPACT_ATOMS: atom_id res chain seq x y z
N MET A 1 4.30 17.02 -17.29
CA MET A 1 4.31 16.96 -15.82
C MET A 1 4.39 15.51 -15.36
N PRO A 2 5.39 15.13 -14.54
CA PRO A 2 5.47 13.76 -14.04
C PRO A 2 4.52 13.54 -12.87
N PHE A 3 4.06 12.30 -12.70
CA PHE A 3 3.34 11.87 -11.50
C PHE A 3 4.39 11.55 -10.42
N LEU A 4 4.33 12.22 -9.27
CA LEU A 4 5.38 12.13 -8.26
C LEU A 4 5.07 11.12 -7.16
N HIS A 5 3.96 11.30 -6.47
CA HIS A 5 3.62 10.45 -5.33
C HIS A 5 2.13 10.50 -5.00
N THR A 6 1.72 9.51 -4.20
CA THR A 6 0.43 9.48 -3.52
C THR A 6 0.72 9.59 -2.03
N CYS A 7 -0.04 10.42 -1.32
CA CYS A 7 0.12 10.60 0.12
C CYS A 7 -0.99 9.89 0.88
N ILE A 8 -0.61 9.15 1.91
CA ILE A 8 -1.55 8.65 2.93
C ILE A 8 -1.08 9.09 4.31
N ARG A 9 -2.04 9.33 5.20
CA ARG A 9 -1.76 9.71 6.58
C ARG A 9 -1.82 8.48 7.46
N VAL A 10 -0.81 8.32 8.34
CA VAL A 10 -0.66 7.13 9.17
C VAL A 10 -0.57 7.54 10.64
N LYS A 11 -1.20 6.77 11.53
CA LYS A 11 -1.17 7.06 12.95
C LYS A 11 0.04 6.48 13.67
N ASP A 12 0.64 5.42 13.12
CA ASP A 12 1.81 4.73 13.67
C ASP A 12 2.82 4.53 12.54
N LEU A 13 3.80 5.43 12.48
CA LEU A 13 4.74 5.44 11.36
C LEU A 13 5.54 4.15 11.25
N ASP A 14 6.06 3.65 12.38
CA ASP A 14 6.89 2.45 12.36
C ASP A 14 6.09 1.21 11.94
N ALA A 15 4.85 1.09 12.39
CA ALA A 15 3.97 -0.01 11.97
C ALA A 15 3.67 0.05 10.49
N SER A 16 3.44 1.25 9.94
CA SER A 16 3.16 1.41 8.52
C SER A 16 4.39 1.12 7.67
N ILE A 17 5.56 1.62 8.06
CA ILE A 17 6.82 1.31 7.36
C ILE A 17 7.04 -0.21 7.34
N ALA A 18 6.89 -0.88 8.49
CA ALA A 18 7.07 -2.33 8.58
C ALA A 18 6.10 -3.07 7.66
N PHE A 19 4.83 -2.66 7.62
CA PHE A 19 3.84 -3.28 6.74
C PHE A 19 4.25 -3.16 5.27
N TYR A 20 4.56 -1.95 4.81
CA TYR A 20 4.87 -1.73 3.40
C TYR A 20 6.18 -2.41 3.00
N GLN A 21 7.15 -2.52 3.91
CA GLN A 21 8.38 -3.27 3.66
C GLN A 21 8.14 -4.77 3.62
N GLU A 22 7.51 -5.33 4.64
CA GLU A 22 7.39 -6.77 4.81
C GLU A 22 6.32 -7.39 3.92
N ALA A 23 5.18 -6.74 3.79
CA ALA A 23 4.07 -7.28 3.01
C ALA A 23 4.23 -7.03 1.50
N LEU A 24 4.73 -5.88 1.11
CA LEU A 24 4.68 -5.43 -0.28
C LEU A 24 6.06 -5.13 -0.89
N GLY A 25 7.13 -5.18 -0.11
CA GLY A 25 8.48 -5.00 -0.64
C GLY A 25 8.88 -3.57 -0.93
N PHE A 26 8.16 -2.58 -0.38
CA PHE A 26 8.57 -1.19 -0.47
C PHE A 26 9.85 -0.97 0.34
N LYS A 27 10.62 0.05 -0.04
CA LYS A 27 11.79 0.50 0.71
C LYS A 27 11.66 1.97 1.01
N GLU A 28 12.09 2.37 2.20
CA GLU A 28 12.18 3.79 2.55
C GLU A 28 13.31 4.41 1.72
N VAL A 29 12.99 5.43 0.93
CA VAL A 29 13.97 6.07 0.04
C VAL A 29 14.44 7.42 0.57
N ARG A 30 13.61 8.10 1.37
CA ARG A 30 14.02 9.32 2.07
C ARG A 30 13.03 9.66 3.18
N ARG A 31 13.49 10.51 4.09
CA ARG A 31 12.71 10.93 5.25
C ARG A 31 12.98 12.38 5.57
N ASN A 32 11.96 13.14 5.89
CA ASN A 32 12.08 14.52 6.34
C ASN A 32 11.31 14.71 7.63
N ASP A 33 12.01 15.12 8.70
CA ASP A 33 11.39 15.40 9.99
C ASP A 33 11.20 16.91 10.16
N PHE A 34 10.01 17.30 10.60
CA PHE A 34 9.65 18.68 10.88
C PHE A 34 9.14 18.79 12.32
N PRO A 35 10.02 18.64 13.32
CA PRO A 35 9.57 18.56 14.71
C PRO A 35 8.89 19.82 15.23
N GLU A 36 9.27 21.00 14.72
CA GLU A 36 8.64 22.26 15.10
C GLU A 36 7.19 22.34 14.59
N ASN A 37 6.89 21.69 13.48
CA ASN A 37 5.55 21.62 12.91
C ASN A 37 4.85 20.30 13.26
N GLN A 38 5.53 19.43 14.00
CA GLN A 38 5.00 18.17 14.55
C GLN A 38 4.55 17.19 13.47
N PHE A 39 5.37 17.00 12.45
CA PHE A 39 5.11 15.93 11.49
C PHE A 39 6.40 15.40 10.88
N THR A 40 6.33 14.19 10.32
CA THR A 40 7.40 13.52 9.59
C THR A 40 6.84 12.99 8.28
N LEU A 41 7.62 13.13 7.21
CA LEU A 41 7.30 12.56 5.90
C LEU A 41 8.29 11.44 5.59
N VAL A 42 7.77 10.27 5.22
CA VAL A 42 8.58 9.14 4.77
C VAL A 42 8.12 8.75 3.38
N TYR A 43 9.07 8.65 2.46
CA TYR A 43 8.79 8.27 1.08
C TYR A 43 9.25 6.83 0.85
N MET A 44 8.33 6.00 0.38
CA MET A 44 8.55 4.59 0.11
C MET A 44 8.45 4.35 -1.39
N ALA A 45 9.26 3.43 -1.91
CA ALA A 45 9.18 3.06 -3.33
C ALA A 45 9.45 1.58 -3.50
N LEU A 46 8.90 1.01 -4.58
CA LEU A 46 9.19 -0.34 -5.01
C LEU A 46 10.46 -0.34 -5.85
N GLU A 47 11.30 -1.37 -5.68
CA GLU A 47 12.55 -1.49 -6.40
C GLU A 47 12.33 -1.59 -7.92
N ASP A 48 11.27 -2.28 -8.33
CA ASP A 48 10.94 -2.47 -9.75
C ASP A 48 10.33 -1.23 -10.40
N ASP A 49 9.89 -0.26 -9.59
CA ASP A 49 9.25 0.95 -10.11
C ASP A 49 9.53 2.13 -9.18
N PRO A 50 10.80 2.58 -9.13
CA PRO A 50 11.20 3.62 -8.16
C PRO A 50 10.71 5.02 -8.52
N SER A 51 10.12 5.19 -9.71
CA SER A 51 9.64 6.51 -10.16
C SER A 51 8.42 7.00 -9.40
N TYR A 52 7.62 6.08 -8.88
CA TYR A 52 6.39 6.40 -8.16
C TYR A 52 6.58 6.13 -6.68
N GLU A 53 6.26 7.13 -5.86
CA GLU A 53 6.49 7.05 -4.43
C GLU A 53 5.19 7.05 -3.65
N LEU A 54 5.18 6.32 -2.56
CA LEU A 54 4.13 6.41 -1.55
C LEU A 54 4.65 7.26 -0.41
N GLU A 55 4.03 8.43 -0.19
CA GLU A 55 4.38 9.30 0.92
C GLU A 55 3.55 8.94 2.13
N LEU A 56 4.22 8.57 3.22
CA LEU A 56 3.58 8.35 4.52
C LEU A 56 3.73 9.64 5.31
N THR A 57 2.61 10.30 5.60
CA THR A 57 2.59 11.51 6.44
C THR A 57 2.21 11.11 7.85
N TYR A 58 3.12 11.34 8.79
CA TYR A 58 2.88 11.08 10.20
C TYR A 58 2.77 12.40 10.96
N ASN A 59 1.57 12.73 11.43
CA ASN A 59 1.33 13.87 12.30
C ASN A 59 1.47 13.40 13.75
N TYR A 60 2.34 14.06 14.52
CA TYR A 60 2.64 13.62 15.88
C TYR A 60 1.39 13.68 16.77
N ASP A 61 1.22 12.64 17.60
CA ASP A 61 0.14 12.54 18.57
C ASP A 61 -1.27 12.59 17.97
N HIS A 62 -1.38 12.30 16.65
CA HIS A 62 -2.69 12.24 15.99
C HIS A 62 -3.33 10.88 16.26
N GLU A 63 -4.62 10.89 16.56
CA GLU A 63 -5.39 9.67 16.70
C GLU A 63 -5.70 9.07 15.32
N ALA A 64 -6.43 7.95 15.32
CA ALA A 64 -6.82 7.28 14.08
C ALA A 64 -7.55 8.22 13.14
N TYR A 65 -7.31 8.07 11.84
CA TYR A 65 -7.96 8.87 10.82
C TYR A 65 -9.29 8.25 10.41
N ASP A 66 -10.25 9.11 10.10
CA ASP A 66 -11.49 8.69 9.47
C ASP A 66 -11.26 8.67 7.97
N LEU A 67 -11.17 7.48 7.38
CA LEU A 67 -10.90 7.33 5.95
C LEU A 67 -12.13 7.68 5.10
N GLY A 68 -13.31 7.69 5.67
CA GLY A 68 -14.54 7.99 4.94
C GLY A 68 -14.83 6.99 3.85
N ASN A 69 -15.56 7.41 2.83
CA ASN A 69 -15.92 6.56 1.70
C ASN A 69 -15.46 7.12 0.34
N GLY A 70 -14.58 8.11 0.37
CA GLY A 70 -14.05 8.72 -0.86
C GLY A 70 -12.72 8.13 -1.32
N TYR A 71 -11.98 7.46 -0.42
CA TYR A 71 -10.74 6.80 -0.76
C TYR A 71 -11.06 5.48 -1.48
N GLY A 72 -10.43 5.25 -2.63
CA GLY A 72 -10.50 3.95 -3.29
C GLY A 72 -9.39 3.05 -2.77
N HIS A 73 -8.35 2.89 -3.56
CA HIS A 73 -7.21 2.06 -3.22
C HIS A 73 -5.99 2.44 -4.07
N ILE A 74 -4.83 1.98 -3.65
CA ILE A 74 -3.65 1.92 -4.51
C ILE A 74 -3.46 0.47 -4.94
N ALA A 75 -2.71 0.24 -6.02
CA ALA A 75 -2.55 -1.10 -6.58
C ALA A 75 -1.09 -1.42 -6.82
N VAL A 76 -0.74 -2.69 -6.61
CA VAL A 76 0.58 -3.25 -6.94
C VAL A 76 0.39 -4.49 -7.78
N GLY A 77 1.34 -4.78 -8.66
CA GLY A 77 1.29 -5.96 -9.53
C GLY A 77 2.26 -7.03 -9.07
N VAL A 78 1.83 -8.30 -9.17
CA VAL A 78 2.66 -9.46 -8.82
C VAL A 78 2.59 -10.49 -9.94
N ASP A 79 3.66 -11.27 -10.10
CA ASP A 79 3.70 -12.33 -11.10
C ASP A 79 2.90 -13.55 -10.68
N ASP A 80 3.05 -13.99 -9.43
CA ASP A 80 2.39 -15.17 -8.89
C ASP A 80 1.40 -14.76 -7.80
N LEU A 81 0.16 -14.52 -8.21
CA LEU A 81 -0.89 -14.03 -7.31
C LEU A 81 -1.19 -15.02 -6.18
N GLU A 82 -1.30 -16.31 -6.50
CA GLU A 82 -1.66 -17.33 -5.53
C GLU A 82 -0.60 -17.51 -4.45
N THR A 83 0.67 -17.53 -4.84
CA THR A 83 1.78 -17.63 -3.87
C THR A 83 1.83 -16.40 -2.97
N THR A 84 1.65 -15.21 -3.54
CA THR A 84 1.62 -13.96 -2.77
C THR A 84 0.45 -13.96 -1.80
N TYR A 85 -0.73 -14.38 -2.26
CA TYR A 85 -1.92 -14.46 -1.42
C TYR A 85 -1.70 -15.40 -0.24
N ASP A 86 -1.17 -16.60 -0.49
CA ASP A 86 -0.90 -17.58 0.56
C ASP A 86 0.07 -17.03 1.60
N ALA A 87 1.12 -16.34 1.17
CA ALA A 87 2.10 -15.73 2.06
C ALA A 87 1.46 -14.65 2.94
N HIS A 88 0.64 -13.79 2.35
CA HIS A 88 -0.06 -12.74 3.10
C HIS A 88 -1.06 -13.31 4.11
N GLN A 89 -1.79 -14.34 3.70
CA GLN A 89 -2.76 -14.99 4.58
C GLN A 89 -2.07 -15.69 5.76
N LYS A 90 -0.98 -16.41 5.50
CA LYS A 90 -0.21 -17.10 6.55
C LYS A 90 0.46 -16.11 7.50
N ALA A 91 0.86 -14.95 7.02
CA ALA A 91 1.45 -13.91 7.86
C ALA A 91 0.41 -13.20 8.74
N GLY A 92 -0.88 -13.48 8.54
CA GLY A 92 -1.95 -12.93 9.37
C GLY A 92 -2.47 -11.57 8.91
N TYR A 93 -2.10 -11.11 7.72
CA TYR A 93 -2.64 -9.86 7.19
C TYR A 93 -4.12 -10.00 6.84
N SER A 94 -4.86 -8.90 6.93
CA SER A 94 -6.27 -8.86 6.53
C SER A 94 -6.35 -8.83 5.01
N VAL A 95 -6.83 -9.92 4.42
CA VAL A 95 -6.96 -10.06 2.96
C VAL A 95 -8.38 -10.49 2.59
N THR A 96 -8.83 -10.02 1.43
CA THR A 96 -10.07 -10.53 0.83
C THR A 96 -9.75 -11.79 0.01
N LYS A 97 -10.77 -12.53 -0.38
CA LYS A 97 -10.56 -13.67 -1.28
C LYS A 97 -10.12 -13.18 -2.67
N ILE A 98 -9.41 -14.02 -3.41
CA ILE A 98 -9.06 -13.73 -4.80
C ILE A 98 -10.34 -13.65 -5.63
N SER A 99 -10.46 -12.60 -6.44
CA SER A 99 -11.66 -12.28 -7.21
C SER A 99 -11.29 -11.73 -8.58
N GLY A 100 -12.30 -11.50 -9.40
CA GLY A 100 -12.15 -10.87 -10.70
C GLY A 100 -13.30 -9.90 -10.96
N LEU A 101 -13.16 -9.09 -11.99
CA LEU A 101 -14.24 -8.23 -12.46
C LEU A 101 -15.36 -9.08 -13.05
N PRO A 102 -16.60 -8.56 -13.12
CA PRO A 102 -17.72 -9.34 -13.65
C PRO A 102 -17.43 -9.93 -15.03
N GLY A 103 -17.60 -11.25 -15.17
CA GLY A 103 -17.35 -11.97 -16.40
C GLY A 103 -15.88 -12.20 -16.74
N LYS A 104 -14.96 -11.86 -15.83
CA LYS A 104 -13.52 -11.99 -16.03
C LYS A 104 -12.93 -13.03 -15.07
N PRO A 105 -11.75 -13.61 -15.40
CA PRO A 105 -11.07 -14.52 -14.47
C PRO A 105 -10.66 -13.84 -13.18
N ASN A 106 -10.39 -14.63 -12.14
CA ASN A 106 -9.82 -14.12 -10.89
C ASN A 106 -8.43 -13.54 -11.16
N MET A 107 -8.18 -12.31 -10.68
CA MET A 107 -6.92 -11.63 -10.95
C MET A 107 -6.42 -10.73 -9.83
N PHE A 108 -7.17 -10.55 -8.75
CA PHE A 108 -6.77 -9.62 -7.69
C PHE A 108 -7.36 -10.02 -6.33
N TYR A 109 -6.76 -9.46 -5.28
CA TYR A 109 -7.35 -9.39 -3.94
C TYR A 109 -6.91 -8.09 -3.29
N PHE A 110 -7.53 -7.76 -2.14
CA PHE A 110 -7.16 -6.58 -1.36
C PHE A 110 -6.50 -7.00 -0.06
N ILE A 111 -5.47 -6.24 0.35
CA ILE A 111 -4.83 -6.33 1.65
C ILE A 111 -4.99 -4.98 2.35
N GLN A 112 -5.20 -5.00 3.67
CA GLN A 112 -5.33 -3.78 4.47
C GLN A 112 -4.03 -3.47 5.21
N ASP A 113 -3.67 -2.19 5.21
CA ASP A 113 -2.53 -1.71 5.99
C ASP A 113 -2.95 -1.42 7.45
N PRO A 114 -2.01 -0.99 8.35
CA PRO A 114 -2.35 -0.77 9.76
C PRO A 114 -3.42 0.28 10.01
N ASP A 115 -3.64 1.22 9.09
CA ASP A 115 -4.67 2.26 9.23
C ASP A 115 -5.99 1.88 8.57
N GLY A 116 -6.03 0.75 7.86
CA GLY A 116 -7.21 0.30 7.14
C GLY A 116 -7.23 0.70 5.67
N TYR A 117 -6.18 1.33 5.15
CA TYR A 117 -6.08 1.60 3.71
C TYR A 117 -5.98 0.28 2.95
N LYS A 118 -6.75 0.15 1.88
CA LYS A 118 -6.75 -1.05 1.05
C LYS A 118 -5.75 -0.92 -0.08
N ILE A 119 -5.01 -1.98 -0.32
CA ILE A 119 -4.11 -2.10 -1.46
C ILE A 119 -4.59 -3.27 -2.31
N GLU A 120 -4.81 -3.03 -3.60
CA GLU A 120 -5.16 -4.07 -4.55
C GLU A 120 -3.88 -4.76 -5.03
N VAL A 121 -3.85 -6.09 -4.91
CA VAL A 121 -2.74 -6.90 -5.42
C VAL A 121 -3.23 -7.60 -6.68
N ILE A 122 -2.61 -7.29 -7.81
CA ILE A 122 -3.11 -7.69 -9.14
C ILE A 122 -2.11 -8.61 -9.84
N ARG A 123 -2.60 -9.63 -10.52
CA ARG A 123 -1.78 -10.49 -11.38
C ARG A 123 -1.35 -9.71 -12.62
N LEU A 124 -0.04 -9.46 -12.75
CA LEU A 124 0.50 -8.66 -13.86
C LEU A 124 0.15 -9.20 -15.23
N SER A 125 0.16 -10.51 -15.41
CA SER A 125 -0.10 -11.13 -16.72
C SER A 125 -1.50 -10.84 -17.24
N GLN A 126 -2.44 -10.45 -16.39
CA GLN A 126 -3.84 -10.19 -16.75
C GLN A 126 -4.21 -8.71 -16.70
N PHE A 127 -3.34 -7.87 -16.16
CA PHE A 127 -3.68 -6.46 -15.90
C PHE A 127 -4.05 -5.69 -17.16
N LYS A 128 -3.32 -5.93 -18.26
CA LYS A 128 -3.55 -5.20 -19.51
C LYS A 128 -4.67 -5.79 -20.37
N ASP A 129 -5.21 -6.93 -19.98
CA ASP A 129 -6.27 -7.60 -20.73
C ASP A 129 -7.67 -7.21 -20.25
N ASP A 130 -7.73 -6.32 -19.30
CA ASP A 130 -9.00 -5.81 -18.73
C ASP A 130 -9.48 -4.53 -19.44
#